data_33b0bccf5609aa6b0a5e9b5c493c9055
#
_entry.id   33b0bccf5609aa6b0a5e9b5c493c9055
#
_cell.length_a   1.000
_cell.length_b   1.000
_cell.length_c   1.000
_cell.angle_alpha   90.00
_cell.angle_beta   90.00
_cell.angle_gamma   90.00
#
_symmetry.space_group_name_H-M   'P 1'
#
loop_
_entity.id
_entity.type
_entity.pdbx_description
1 polymer ?
#
loop_
_entity_poly.entity_id
_entity_poly.type
_entity_poly.pdbx_seq_one_letter_code
_entity_poly.pdbx_strand_id
1 'polypeptide(L)'
;MKKGVIGVAATLAAILMVASGCSSSGGSTESGTDTTSTAVSATNQQSEGFEIKYPESLQEQFGESLKMEKTPERIIVMTAGPVMTLYEMGVDMVAIPNSSITEWPDDLKAERLPFGMNEIDMESIIALKPDLVILSSTNKEKYGNTLESQGIACYYVNAGPTVQYDDIKTEVQILGEAFNKKEETDAIMKKFTDLETDMVAFKEKSGGKSVGILFSYPPSYMQGSGGYLGDMLEKLGYVNISDKDGQATSNAQLSMEDLIVANPDLLFAVSPTTKTGDDLKTSYEQEFANNPQTWNQLSAVQNDKVVYLGSIYAKSSGINIIDDIRSLMNQLEQYN
;
A
#
# COMPACT_ATOMS: atom_id res chain seq x y z
N MET A 1 -1.90 53.79 11.54
CA MET A 1 -1.80 54.62 12.79
C MET A 1 -1.61 53.65 13.94
N LYS A 2 -0.43 53.86 14.64
CA LYS A 2 -0.10 53.61 16.06
C LYS A 2 -0.37 52.19 16.58
N LYS A 3 0.67 51.32 16.76
CA LYS A 3 1.70 51.34 17.84
C LYS A 3 1.12 50.87 19.18
N GLY A 4 1.75 49.84 19.69
CA GLY A 4 1.67 49.41 21.07
C GLY A 4 2.48 48.13 21.29
N VAL A 5 3.76 48.35 21.51
CA VAL A 5 4.81 47.46 22.04
C VAL A 5 4.79 47.64 23.55
N ILE A 6 5.06 46.58 24.33
CA ILE A 6 5.70 46.51 25.67
C ILE A 6 5.59 45.01 26.02
N GLY A 7 6.56 44.14 26.29
CA GLY A 7 7.93 44.37 26.79
C GLY A 7 8.06 43.87 28.22
N VAL A 8 9.13 43.12 28.47
CA VAL A 8 9.82 42.86 29.75
C VAL A 8 9.40 41.56 30.47
N ALA A 9 10.21 40.56 30.49
CA ALA A 9 11.49 40.20 31.12
C ALA A 9 11.31 39.37 32.42
N ALA A 10 11.82 38.19 32.36
CA ALA A 10 12.91 37.57 33.10
C ALA A 10 12.78 37.51 34.64
N THR A 11 12.94 36.35 35.21
CA THR A 11 13.98 36.12 36.24
C THR A 11 14.22 34.61 36.48
N LEU A 12 15.50 34.30 36.49
CA LEU A 12 16.18 33.10 37.01
C LEU A 12 15.92 32.90 38.53
N ALA A 13 15.92 31.66 38.97
CA ALA A 13 16.60 31.29 40.22
C ALA A 13 16.92 29.78 40.21
N ALA A 14 18.19 29.52 40.10
CA ALA A 14 18.84 28.26 40.45
C ALA A 14 19.12 28.25 41.95
N ILE A 15 18.93 27.10 42.61
CA ILE A 15 19.65 26.78 43.87
C ILE A 15 20.04 25.31 43.84
N LEU A 16 21.34 25.16 43.98
CA LEU A 16 22.13 23.97 44.24
C LEU A 16 22.08 23.53 45.70
N MET A 17 22.66 22.37 45.91
CA MET A 17 23.47 21.89 47.04
C MET A 17 22.81 20.81 47.85
N VAL A 18 23.41 19.76 48.20
CA VAL A 18 24.76 19.21 48.42
C VAL A 18 24.56 18.09 49.46
N ALA A 19 25.01 16.98 49.13
CA ALA A 19 26.17 16.23 49.57
C ALA A 19 26.12 15.52 50.94
N SER A 20 26.58 14.34 50.87
CA SER A 20 27.64 13.70 51.68
C SER A 20 27.28 13.13 53.06
N GLY A 21 27.66 11.91 53.19
CA GLY A 21 27.83 11.24 54.48
C GLY A 21 28.46 9.86 54.30
N CYS A 22 29.76 9.80 54.22
CA CYS A 22 30.56 8.61 54.48
C CYS A 22 30.71 8.33 55.96
N SER A 23 30.85 7.09 56.33
CA SER A 23 31.84 6.57 57.33
C SER A 23 31.32 5.35 58.04
N SER A 24 31.86 4.26 57.83
CA SER A 24 33.05 3.53 58.27
C SER A 24 32.81 2.61 59.48
N SER A 25 33.19 1.41 59.23
CA SER A 25 34.09 0.51 59.96
C SER A 25 33.55 -0.48 61.00
N GLY A 26 34.07 -1.68 60.78
CA GLY A 26 34.43 -2.64 61.82
C GLY A 26 33.61 -3.92 61.85
N GLY A 27 34.07 -5.01 61.36
CA GLY A 27 34.99 -5.92 61.90
C GLY A 27 34.38 -7.24 62.28
N SER A 28 34.86 -8.32 61.65
CA SER A 28 35.09 -9.65 62.21
C SER A 28 34.03 -10.74 62.13
N THR A 29 34.38 -11.68 61.23
CA THR A 29 34.53 -13.17 61.41
C THR A 29 33.32 -14.05 61.67
N GLU A 30 33.19 -14.96 60.79
CA GLU A 30 33.20 -16.40 60.73
C GLU A 30 31.95 -17.12 60.22
N SER A 31 32.27 -17.90 59.25
CA SER A 31 31.88 -19.31 59.01
C SER A 31 30.46 -19.64 58.51
N GLY A 32 30.41 -20.03 57.24
CA GLY A 32 29.89 -21.33 56.81
C GLY A 32 28.44 -21.43 56.49
N THR A 33 28.09 -21.45 55.26
CA THR A 33 27.55 -22.63 54.55
C THR A 33 27.08 -22.23 53.15
N ASP A 34 27.57 -22.94 52.14
CA ASP A 34 27.11 -22.92 50.75
C ASP A 34 25.60 -23.06 50.67
N THR A 35 24.94 -22.09 50.01
CA THR A 35 23.71 -22.34 49.29
C THR A 35 23.76 -21.51 48.04
N THR A 36 24.05 -22.23 46.94
CA THR A 36 24.03 -21.71 45.57
C THR A 36 22.60 -21.24 45.27
N SER A 37 22.32 -19.95 45.46
CA SER A 37 21.12 -19.31 44.97
C SER A 37 21.46 -18.79 43.58
N THR A 38 21.07 -19.54 42.56
CA THR A 38 21.06 -19.10 41.19
C THR A 38 20.06 -17.92 41.11
N ALA A 39 20.61 -16.70 41.18
CA ALA A 39 19.86 -15.51 40.84
C ALA A 39 19.56 -15.58 39.36
N VAL A 40 18.34 -16.01 39.02
CA VAL A 40 17.76 -15.78 37.69
C VAL A 40 17.67 -14.28 37.55
N SER A 41 18.58 -13.71 36.78
CA SER A 41 18.44 -12.35 36.30
C SER A 41 17.17 -12.30 35.47
N ALA A 42 16.09 -11.82 36.09
CA ALA A 42 14.93 -11.36 35.37
C ALA A 42 15.41 -10.21 34.48
N THR A 43 15.67 -10.51 33.24
CA THR A 43 15.84 -9.50 32.20
C THR A 43 14.54 -8.72 32.19
N ASN A 44 14.57 -7.50 32.69
CA ASN A 44 13.49 -6.54 32.54
C ASN A 44 13.40 -6.26 31.04
N GLN A 45 12.63 -7.05 30.30
CA GLN A 45 12.13 -6.66 29.00
C GLN A 45 11.16 -5.50 29.25
N GLN A 46 11.70 -4.31 29.22
CA GLN A 46 10.91 -3.12 28.98
C GLN A 46 10.19 -3.43 27.65
N SER A 47 8.88 -3.56 27.69
CA SER A 47 8.08 -3.66 26.48
C SER A 47 8.30 -2.34 25.71
N GLU A 48 9.17 -2.36 24.73
CA GLU A 48 9.25 -1.27 23.77
C GLU A 48 7.87 -1.20 23.14
N GLY A 49 7.22 -0.01 23.21
CA GLY A 49 5.92 0.22 22.61
C GLY A 49 6.01 -0.07 21.11
N PHE A 50 4.91 -0.48 20.50
CA PHE A 50 4.82 -0.73 19.08
C PHE A 50 4.44 0.55 18.35
N GLU A 51 5.10 0.83 17.21
CA GLU A 51 4.87 2.02 16.41
C GLU A 51 4.84 1.66 14.92
N ILE A 52 3.78 2.10 14.22
CA ILE A 52 3.73 2.08 12.73
C ILE A 52 3.70 3.52 12.24
N LYS A 53 4.70 3.94 11.48
CA LYS A 53 4.75 5.26 10.86
C LYS A 53 3.73 5.33 9.71
N TYR A 54 3.21 6.54 9.45
CA TYR A 54 2.44 6.80 8.24
C TYR A 54 3.37 7.30 7.13
N PRO A 55 3.13 6.93 5.86
CA PRO A 55 3.79 7.59 4.73
C PRO A 55 3.41 9.07 4.70
N GLU A 56 4.28 9.92 4.16
CA GLU A 56 4.10 11.37 4.14
C GLU A 56 2.73 11.80 3.58
N SER A 57 2.24 11.07 2.56
CA SER A 57 0.93 11.32 1.93
C SER A 57 -0.27 11.15 2.87
N LEU A 58 -0.12 10.44 3.99
CA LEU A 58 -1.18 10.20 4.97
C LEU A 58 -0.98 10.94 6.30
N GLN A 59 0.18 11.56 6.52
CA GLN A 59 0.50 12.20 7.80
C GLN A 59 -0.39 13.41 8.12
N GLU A 60 -0.84 14.15 7.11
CA GLU A 60 -1.77 15.26 7.34
C GLU A 60 -3.08 14.78 7.96
N GLN A 61 -3.56 13.60 7.58
CA GLN A 61 -4.84 13.05 8.03
C GLN A 61 -4.73 12.23 9.31
N PHE A 62 -3.64 11.48 9.51
CA PHE A 62 -3.52 10.48 10.58
C PHE A 62 -2.38 10.76 11.58
N GLY A 63 -1.59 11.83 11.38
CA GLY A 63 -0.39 12.12 12.16
C GLY A 63 0.84 11.33 11.69
N GLU A 64 1.93 11.42 12.43
CA GLU A 64 3.20 10.80 12.04
C GLU A 64 3.19 9.27 12.15
N SER A 65 2.49 8.74 13.16
CA SER A 65 2.46 7.30 13.46
C SER A 65 1.29 6.88 14.32
N LEU A 66 0.91 5.61 14.21
CA LEU A 66 0.10 4.91 15.19
C LEU A 66 1.01 4.31 16.27
N LYS A 67 0.74 4.61 17.55
CA LYS A 67 1.48 4.07 18.69
C LYS A 67 0.59 3.17 19.53
N MET A 68 1.14 2.03 19.94
CA MET A 68 0.49 1.07 20.84
C MET A 68 1.44 0.71 21.98
N GLU A 69 0.90 0.34 23.15
CA GLU A 69 1.71 -0.03 24.32
C GLU A 69 2.51 -1.33 24.11
N LYS A 70 2.01 -2.21 23.23
CA LYS A 70 2.63 -3.50 22.91
C LYS A 70 2.45 -3.86 21.45
N THR A 71 3.28 -4.74 20.94
CA THR A 71 3.14 -5.33 19.60
C THR A 71 1.77 -6.01 19.49
N PRO A 72 1.02 -5.78 18.39
CA PRO A 72 -0.27 -6.41 18.18
C PRO A 72 -0.11 -7.93 17.99
N GLU A 73 -1.02 -8.68 18.61
CA GLU A 73 -1.08 -10.15 18.52
C GLU A 73 -2.27 -10.63 17.67
N ARG A 74 -3.29 -9.77 17.50
CA ARG A 74 -4.53 -10.11 16.81
C ARG A 74 -4.82 -9.09 15.72
N ILE A 75 -4.17 -9.29 14.58
CA ILE A 75 -4.20 -8.37 13.45
C ILE A 75 -5.30 -8.79 12.48
N ILE A 76 -6.17 -7.86 12.11
CA ILE A 76 -7.09 -8.00 10.99
C ILE A 76 -6.68 -7.03 9.90
N VAL A 77 -6.61 -7.51 8.67
CA VAL A 77 -6.30 -6.67 7.51
C VAL A 77 -7.48 -6.68 6.56
N MET A 78 -8.08 -5.53 6.29
CA MET A 78 -9.27 -5.41 5.45
C MET A 78 -8.99 -4.70 4.11
N THR A 79 -7.77 -4.86 3.59
CA THR A 79 -7.37 -4.40 2.25
C THR A 79 -6.28 -5.31 1.69
N ALA A 80 -6.30 -5.58 0.39
CA ALA A 80 -5.51 -6.65 -0.21
C ALA A 80 -3.99 -6.42 -0.16
N GLY A 81 -3.52 -5.19 -0.37
CA GLY A 81 -2.09 -4.87 -0.46
C GLY A 81 -1.28 -5.37 0.75
N PRO A 82 -1.58 -4.88 1.97
CA PRO A 82 -0.84 -5.26 3.17
C PRO A 82 -0.94 -6.74 3.53
N VAL A 83 -1.99 -7.46 3.09
CA VAL A 83 -2.13 -8.91 3.37
C VAL A 83 -0.94 -9.68 2.84
N MET A 84 -0.58 -9.48 1.57
CA MET A 84 0.53 -10.20 0.95
C MET A 84 1.88 -9.76 1.51
N THR A 85 2.03 -8.48 1.84
CA THR A 85 3.23 -7.95 2.49
C THR A 85 3.47 -8.60 3.86
N LEU A 86 2.45 -8.62 4.73
CA LEU A 86 2.53 -9.23 6.04
C LEU A 86 2.70 -10.76 5.98
N TYR A 87 2.03 -11.41 5.02
CA TYR A 87 2.19 -12.84 4.79
C TYR A 87 3.64 -13.21 4.44
N GLU A 88 4.25 -12.51 3.47
CA GLU A 88 5.66 -12.75 3.10
C GLU A 88 6.65 -12.40 4.23
N MET A 89 6.26 -11.49 5.12
CA MET A 89 7.03 -11.18 6.33
C MET A 89 6.82 -12.19 7.45
N GLY A 90 5.94 -13.18 7.28
CA GLY A 90 5.62 -14.16 8.32
C GLY A 90 4.95 -13.52 9.53
N VAL A 91 4.10 -12.50 9.33
CA VAL A 91 3.26 -11.89 10.36
C VAL A 91 1.88 -12.55 10.32
N ASP A 92 1.47 -13.14 11.44
CA ASP A 92 0.18 -13.80 11.54
C ASP A 92 -0.97 -12.78 11.54
N MET A 93 -2.01 -13.12 10.77
CA MET A 93 -3.26 -12.37 10.72
C MET A 93 -4.42 -13.25 11.15
N VAL A 94 -5.33 -12.76 11.99
CA VAL A 94 -6.50 -13.52 12.43
C VAL A 94 -7.61 -13.51 11.39
N ALA A 95 -7.73 -12.43 10.61
CA ALA A 95 -8.68 -12.35 9.51
C ALA A 95 -8.22 -11.43 8.38
N ILE A 96 -8.67 -11.72 7.18
CA ILE A 96 -8.41 -10.96 5.95
C ILE A 96 -9.68 -10.88 5.10
N PRO A 97 -9.74 -9.99 4.07
CA PRO A 97 -10.93 -9.91 3.23
C PRO A 97 -11.10 -11.17 2.37
N ASN A 98 -12.34 -11.63 2.23
CA ASN A 98 -12.68 -12.57 1.20
C ASN A 98 -12.66 -11.85 -0.16
N SER A 99 -11.83 -12.29 -1.08
CA SER A 99 -11.66 -11.66 -2.39
C SER A 99 -12.05 -12.64 -3.49
N SER A 100 -12.88 -12.20 -4.43
CA SER A 100 -13.16 -12.93 -5.66
C SER A 100 -12.12 -12.70 -6.76
N ILE A 101 -11.20 -11.75 -6.54
CA ILE A 101 -10.23 -11.29 -7.52
C ILE A 101 -8.81 -11.68 -7.10
N THR A 102 -8.48 -11.53 -5.81
CA THR A 102 -7.17 -11.87 -5.27
C THR A 102 -7.19 -13.32 -4.81
N GLU A 103 -6.31 -14.12 -5.35
CA GLU A 103 -6.08 -15.49 -4.88
C GLU A 103 -5.09 -15.43 -3.70
N TRP A 104 -5.53 -15.94 -2.56
CA TRP A 104 -4.70 -16.00 -1.38
C TRP A 104 -3.89 -17.31 -1.34
N PRO A 105 -2.69 -17.32 -0.79
CA PRO A 105 -1.93 -18.55 -0.56
C PRO A 105 -2.76 -19.59 0.22
N ASP A 106 -2.66 -20.87 -0.18
CA ASP A 106 -3.43 -21.97 0.42
C ASP A 106 -3.09 -22.17 1.90
N ASP A 107 -1.88 -21.86 2.30
CA ASP A 107 -1.38 -21.99 3.67
C ASP A 107 -1.61 -20.76 4.55
N LEU A 108 -2.14 -19.67 4.00
CA LEU A 108 -2.53 -18.50 4.75
C LEU A 108 -3.77 -18.80 5.62
N LYS A 109 -3.57 -18.94 6.92
CA LYS A 109 -4.57 -19.47 7.88
C LYS A 109 -5.58 -18.44 8.41
N ALA A 110 -5.55 -17.21 7.96
CA ALA A 110 -6.48 -16.17 8.39
C ALA A 110 -7.93 -16.48 7.99
N GLU A 111 -8.89 -16.12 8.83
CA GLU A 111 -10.31 -16.19 8.49
C GLU A 111 -10.65 -15.28 7.32
N ARG A 112 -11.54 -15.71 6.43
CA ARG A 112 -11.99 -14.94 5.26
C ARG A 112 -13.26 -14.19 5.60
N LEU A 113 -13.15 -12.89 5.90
CA LEU A 113 -14.32 -12.07 6.21
C LEU A 113 -15.00 -11.56 4.93
N PRO A 114 -16.33 -11.49 4.91
CA PRO A 114 -17.06 -10.86 3.82
C PRO A 114 -16.53 -9.42 3.59
N PHE A 115 -16.19 -9.15 2.34
CA PHE A 115 -15.70 -7.87 1.90
C PHE A 115 -16.34 -7.51 0.56
N GLY A 116 -17.30 -6.61 0.60
CA GLY A 116 -17.93 -6.04 -0.58
C GLY A 116 -17.31 -4.70 -0.98
N MET A 117 -17.63 -4.22 -2.18
CA MET A 117 -17.17 -2.89 -2.62
C MET A 117 -17.57 -1.76 -1.65
N ASN A 118 -18.62 -1.97 -0.85
CA ASN A 118 -19.17 -0.94 0.04
C ASN A 118 -19.47 -1.43 1.47
N GLU A 119 -19.19 -2.68 1.82
CA GLU A 119 -19.56 -3.22 3.11
C GLU A 119 -18.45 -4.07 3.72
N ILE A 120 -18.06 -3.70 4.94
CA ILE A 120 -17.20 -4.47 5.84
C ILE A 120 -18.08 -4.99 6.96
N ASP A 121 -17.99 -6.28 7.25
CA ASP A 121 -18.72 -6.90 8.36
C ASP A 121 -18.09 -6.51 9.71
N MET A 122 -18.57 -5.42 10.27
CA MET A 122 -18.08 -4.86 11.53
C MET A 122 -18.33 -5.77 12.73
N GLU A 123 -19.45 -6.51 12.71
CA GLU A 123 -19.80 -7.42 13.82
C GLU A 123 -18.80 -8.58 13.88
N SER A 124 -18.47 -9.17 12.75
CA SER A 124 -17.45 -10.23 12.66
C SER A 124 -16.06 -9.72 13.06
N ILE A 125 -15.68 -8.51 12.65
CA ILE A 125 -14.40 -7.90 13.06
C ILE A 125 -14.35 -7.77 14.58
N ILE A 126 -15.34 -7.16 15.20
CA ILE A 126 -15.40 -6.93 16.64
C ILE A 126 -15.42 -8.27 17.42
N ALA A 127 -16.18 -9.27 16.93
CA ALA A 127 -16.26 -10.59 17.56
C ALA A 127 -14.90 -11.31 17.63
N LEU A 128 -14.02 -11.06 16.66
CA LEU A 128 -12.66 -11.59 16.63
C LEU A 128 -11.71 -10.91 17.63
N LYS A 129 -12.14 -9.84 18.29
CA LYS A 129 -11.37 -9.09 19.31
C LYS A 129 -9.95 -8.75 18.82
N PRO A 130 -9.80 -8.03 17.72
CA PRO A 130 -8.50 -7.61 17.24
C PRO A 130 -7.91 -6.55 18.17
N ASP A 131 -6.59 -6.47 18.22
CA ASP A 131 -5.88 -5.36 18.82
C ASP A 131 -5.37 -4.35 17.77
N LEU A 132 -5.27 -4.79 16.50
CA LEU A 132 -4.99 -3.91 15.36
C LEU A 132 -5.86 -4.28 14.17
N VAL A 133 -6.46 -3.28 13.52
CA VAL A 133 -7.14 -3.43 12.23
C VAL A 133 -6.47 -2.52 11.20
N ILE A 134 -6.05 -3.09 10.08
CA ILE A 134 -5.48 -2.34 8.94
C ILE A 134 -6.58 -2.12 7.90
N LEU A 135 -6.85 -0.87 7.57
CA LEU A 135 -7.94 -0.43 6.70
C LEU A 135 -7.44 0.48 5.58
N SER A 136 -8.21 0.58 4.50
CA SER A 136 -8.04 1.70 3.56
C SER A 136 -8.32 3.03 4.26
N SER A 137 -7.54 4.06 3.96
CA SER A 137 -7.73 5.43 4.47
C SER A 137 -9.14 5.97 4.18
N THR A 138 -9.74 5.57 3.06
CA THR A 138 -11.12 5.93 2.68
C THR A 138 -12.19 5.34 3.60
N ASN A 139 -11.84 4.34 4.41
CA ASN A 139 -12.74 3.66 5.34
C ASN A 139 -12.72 4.27 6.76
N LYS A 140 -11.89 5.30 6.99
CA LYS A 140 -11.78 5.97 8.31
C LYS A 140 -13.12 6.41 8.86
N GLU A 141 -13.85 7.23 8.10
CA GLU A 141 -15.10 7.79 8.58
C GLU A 141 -16.21 6.74 8.74
N LYS A 142 -16.30 5.82 7.79
CA LYS A 142 -17.38 4.84 7.76
C LYS A 142 -17.21 3.70 8.78
N TYR A 143 -15.98 3.25 8.99
CA TYR A 143 -15.70 2.07 9.82
C TYR A 143 -14.67 2.33 10.92
N GLY A 144 -13.59 3.05 10.60
CA GLY A 144 -12.49 3.29 11.53
C GLY A 144 -12.93 3.95 12.83
N ASN A 145 -13.71 5.03 12.76
CA ASN A 145 -14.21 5.73 13.93
C ASN A 145 -15.01 4.82 14.89
N THR A 146 -15.77 3.85 14.34
CA THR A 146 -16.52 2.90 15.14
C THR A 146 -15.59 1.93 15.85
N LEU A 147 -14.58 1.38 15.16
CA LEU A 147 -13.59 0.46 15.75
C LEU A 147 -12.78 1.16 16.86
N GLU A 148 -12.30 2.36 16.58
CA GLU A 148 -11.55 3.16 17.55
C GLU A 148 -12.37 3.50 18.79
N SER A 149 -13.67 3.77 18.64
CA SER A 149 -14.58 3.98 19.80
C SER A 149 -14.75 2.74 20.69
N GLN A 150 -14.45 1.56 20.17
CA GLN A 150 -14.43 0.29 20.91
C GLN A 150 -13.03 -0.03 21.48
N GLY A 151 -12.07 0.89 21.36
CA GLY A 151 -10.70 0.71 21.83
C GLY A 151 -9.82 -0.16 20.94
N ILE A 152 -10.22 -0.41 19.70
CA ILE A 152 -9.44 -1.16 18.70
C ILE A 152 -8.56 -0.17 17.95
N ALA A 153 -7.24 -0.42 17.91
CA ALA A 153 -6.32 0.40 17.13
C ALA A 153 -6.55 0.21 15.63
N CYS A 154 -6.57 1.31 14.87
CA CYS A 154 -6.72 1.27 13.43
C CYS A 154 -5.51 1.92 12.75
N TYR A 155 -4.89 1.19 11.83
CA TYR A 155 -3.87 1.72 10.94
C TYR A 155 -4.44 1.86 9.52
N TYR A 156 -4.16 2.99 8.87
CA TYR A 156 -4.76 3.33 7.58
C TYR A 156 -3.71 3.35 6.48
N VAL A 157 -4.03 2.72 5.35
CA VAL A 157 -3.15 2.65 4.19
C VAL A 157 -3.82 3.22 2.95
N ASN A 158 -3.03 3.63 1.98
CA ASN A 158 -3.53 3.88 0.64
C ASN A 158 -3.98 2.57 0.01
N ALA A 159 -5.12 2.57 -0.66
CA ALA A 159 -5.64 1.40 -1.35
C ALA A 159 -6.46 1.80 -2.58
N GLY A 160 -6.60 0.87 -3.52
CA GLY A 160 -7.43 1.08 -4.71
C GLY A 160 -6.64 1.41 -5.97
N PRO A 161 -7.27 2.10 -6.94
CA PRO A 161 -6.71 2.27 -8.30
C PRO A 161 -5.68 3.39 -8.43
N THR A 162 -5.39 4.13 -7.35
CA THR A 162 -4.45 5.26 -7.34
C THR A 162 -3.16 4.98 -6.58
N VAL A 163 -3.01 3.77 -6.02
CA VAL A 163 -1.76 3.34 -5.38
C VAL A 163 -0.70 3.14 -6.45
N GLN A 164 0.47 3.69 -6.24
CA GLN A 164 1.59 3.61 -7.17
C GLN A 164 2.66 2.61 -6.68
N TYR A 165 3.54 2.25 -7.57
CA TYR A 165 4.66 1.33 -7.30
C TYR A 165 5.51 1.75 -6.10
N ASP A 166 5.84 3.04 -6.02
CA ASP A 166 6.67 3.57 -4.93
C ASP A 166 5.92 3.64 -3.59
N ASP A 167 4.58 3.78 -3.60
CA ASP A 167 3.75 3.66 -2.40
C ASP A 167 3.86 2.25 -1.81
N ILE A 168 3.85 1.21 -2.67
CA ILE A 168 3.96 -0.19 -2.23
C ILE A 168 5.34 -0.46 -1.62
N LYS A 169 6.42 0.04 -2.23
CA LYS A 169 7.77 -0.08 -1.66
C LYS A 169 7.87 0.59 -0.29
N THR A 170 7.26 1.77 -0.16
CA THR A 170 7.20 2.52 1.10
C THR A 170 6.41 1.75 2.16
N GLU A 171 5.27 1.16 1.80
CA GLU A 171 4.47 0.33 2.70
C GLU A 171 5.26 -0.89 3.21
N VAL A 172 5.97 -1.58 2.33
CA VAL A 172 6.85 -2.71 2.69
C VAL A 172 7.88 -2.30 3.74
N GLN A 173 8.55 -1.16 3.54
CA GLN A 173 9.55 -0.66 4.48
C GLN A 173 8.94 -0.29 5.84
N ILE A 174 7.81 0.41 5.82
CA ILE A 174 7.11 0.82 7.04
C ILE A 174 6.64 -0.40 7.86
N LEU A 175 5.98 -1.36 7.21
CA LEU A 175 5.51 -2.57 7.89
C LEU A 175 6.68 -3.43 8.38
N GLY A 176 7.74 -3.56 7.58
CA GLY A 176 8.94 -4.28 7.99
C GLY A 176 9.65 -3.69 9.20
N GLU A 177 9.74 -2.35 9.28
CA GLU A 177 10.28 -1.65 10.45
C GLU A 177 9.38 -1.88 11.68
N ALA A 178 8.07 -1.67 11.53
CA ALA A 178 7.11 -1.80 12.63
C ALA A 178 7.06 -3.20 13.23
N PHE A 179 7.07 -4.24 12.40
CA PHE A 179 7.03 -5.63 12.85
C PHE A 179 8.41 -6.26 13.09
N ASN A 180 9.48 -5.46 13.03
CA ASN A 180 10.87 -5.91 13.20
C ASN A 180 11.24 -7.08 12.26
N LYS A 181 10.83 -6.97 10.99
CA LYS A 181 10.99 -7.97 9.93
C LYS A 181 12.06 -7.55 8.91
N LYS A 182 13.26 -7.22 9.41
CA LYS A 182 14.33 -6.66 8.57
C LYS A 182 14.78 -7.61 7.46
N GLU A 183 14.98 -8.88 7.77
CA GLU A 183 15.50 -9.87 6.80
C GLU A 183 14.49 -10.10 5.68
N GLU A 184 13.22 -10.28 6.04
CA GLU A 184 12.12 -10.47 5.09
C GLU A 184 11.90 -9.19 4.24
N THR A 185 12.00 -8.03 4.86
CA THR A 185 11.92 -6.74 4.16
C THR A 185 13.05 -6.60 3.14
N ASP A 186 14.29 -6.88 3.54
CA ASP A 186 15.46 -6.82 2.65
C ASP A 186 15.27 -7.80 1.46
N ALA A 187 14.72 -8.99 1.70
CA ALA A 187 14.42 -9.96 0.64
C ALA A 187 13.36 -9.47 -0.34
N ILE A 188 12.27 -8.85 0.16
CA ILE A 188 11.23 -8.25 -0.68
C ILE A 188 11.80 -7.07 -1.47
N MET A 189 12.55 -6.18 -0.83
CA MET A 189 13.16 -5.02 -1.48
C MET A 189 14.16 -5.43 -2.56
N LYS A 190 14.83 -6.57 -2.39
CA LYS A 190 15.67 -7.14 -3.44
C LYS A 190 14.87 -7.56 -4.67
N LYS A 191 13.67 -8.16 -4.50
CA LYS A 191 12.77 -8.48 -5.63
C LYS A 191 12.39 -7.22 -6.43
N PHE A 192 12.14 -6.09 -5.74
CA PHE A 192 11.92 -4.79 -6.38
C PHE A 192 13.13 -4.32 -7.18
N THR A 193 14.34 -4.39 -6.61
CA THR A 193 15.58 -3.98 -7.30
C THR A 193 15.85 -4.83 -8.53
N ASP A 194 15.62 -6.16 -8.44
CA ASP A 194 15.77 -7.06 -9.57
C ASP A 194 14.75 -6.71 -10.68
N LEU A 195 13.50 -6.43 -10.33
CA LEU A 195 12.47 -5.98 -11.27
C LEU A 195 12.84 -4.63 -11.93
N GLU A 196 13.34 -3.66 -11.17
CA GLU A 196 13.77 -2.36 -11.70
C GLU A 196 14.86 -2.52 -12.76
N THR A 197 15.76 -3.50 -12.60
CA THR A 197 16.76 -3.82 -13.62
C THR A 197 16.10 -4.36 -14.90
N ASP A 198 15.11 -5.25 -14.76
CA ASP A 198 14.35 -5.80 -15.89
C ASP A 198 13.56 -4.70 -16.61
N MET A 199 12.95 -3.78 -15.85
CA MET A 199 12.18 -2.64 -16.38
C MET A 199 13.05 -1.67 -17.17
N VAL A 200 14.29 -1.40 -16.74
CA VAL A 200 15.23 -0.56 -17.49
C VAL A 200 15.53 -1.18 -18.87
N ALA A 201 15.81 -2.48 -18.91
CA ALA A 201 16.07 -3.19 -20.17
C ALA A 201 14.83 -3.24 -21.08
N PHE A 202 13.63 -3.32 -20.51
CA PHE A 202 12.37 -3.29 -21.24
C PHE A 202 12.10 -1.90 -21.83
N LYS A 203 12.32 -0.84 -21.05
CA LYS A 203 12.13 0.56 -21.43
C LYS A 203 12.95 0.94 -22.69
N GLU A 204 14.15 0.42 -22.84
CA GLU A 204 14.98 0.64 -24.02
C GLU A 204 14.32 0.09 -25.31
N LYS A 205 13.49 -0.96 -25.18
CA LYS A 205 12.78 -1.59 -26.31
C LYS A 205 11.42 -0.92 -26.58
N SER A 206 10.68 -0.55 -25.53
CA SER A 206 9.32 0.04 -25.65
C SER A 206 9.32 1.45 -26.26
N GLY A 207 10.42 2.20 -26.07
CA GLY A 207 10.78 3.35 -26.88
C GLY A 207 9.82 4.54 -26.92
N GLY A 208 9.12 4.85 -25.84
CA GLY A 208 8.28 6.05 -25.73
C GLY A 208 6.99 6.00 -26.55
N LYS A 209 6.48 4.79 -26.87
CA LYS A 209 5.17 4.64 -27.53
C LYS A 209 4.07 5.26 -26.66
N SER A 210 3.10 5.89 -27.35
CA SER A 210 1.95 6.49 -26.69
C SER A 210 0.90 5.45 -26.33
N VAL A 211 0.28 5.60 -25.15
CA VAL A 211 -0.76 4.68 -24.66
C VAL A 211 -2.00 5.43 -24.18
N GLY A 212 -3.17 4.85 -24.45
CA GLY A 212 -4.43 5.23 -23.83
C GLY A 212 -4.97 4.08 -22.98
N ILE A 213 -5.48 4.35 -21.80
CA ILE A 213 -6.03 3.33 -20.88
C ILE A 213 -7.52 3.59 -20.69
N LEU A 214 -8.35 2.71 -21.27
CA LEU A 214 -9.79 2.68 -21.03
C LEU A 214 -10.07 1.96 -19.72
N PHE A 215 -10.59 2.70 -18.74
CA PHE A 215 -10.87 2.18 -17.40
C PHE A 215 -12.36 1.96 -17.20
N SER A 216 -12.73 0.78 -16.74
CA SER A 216 -14.09 0.24 -16.60
C SER A 216 -14.69 -0.32 -17.92
N TYR A 217 -15.81 -1.03 -17.79
CA TYR A 217 -16.64 -1.43 -18.92
C TYR A 217 -18.14 -1.23 -18.56
N PRO A 218 -18.93 -0.56 -19.40
CA PRO A 218 -18.51 0.22 -20.57
C PRO A 218 -17.46 1.28 -20.21
N PRO A 219 -16.59 1.70 -21.16
CA PRO A 219 -15.54 2.66 -20.88
C PRO A 219 -16.14 4.01 -20.48
N SER A 220 -15.80 4.50 -19.31
CA SER A 220 -16.31 5.78 -18.79
C SER A 220 -15.17 6.73 -18.45
N TYR A 221 -13.99 6.19 -18.20
CA TYR A 221 -12.81 6.95 -17.80
C TYR A 221 -11.59 6.52 -18.61
N MET A 222 -10.64 7.43 -18.69
CA MET A 222 -9.27 7.15 -19.09
C MET A 222 -8.37 7.28 -17.86
N GLN A 223 -7.50 6.29 -17.65
CA GLN A 223 -6.53 6.34 -16.56
C GLN A 223 -5.21 6.90 -17.06
N GLY A 224 -4.66 7.89 -16.38
CA GLY A 224 -3.33 8.44 -16.59
C GLY A 224 -2.27 7.77 -15.71
N SER A 225 -1.04 8.29 -15.72
CA SER A 225 0.08 7.74 -14.95
C SER A 225 -0.08 7.90 -13.43
N GLY A 226 -1.00 8.73 -12.96
CA GLY A 226 -1.40 8.78 -11.55
C GLY A 226 -2.29 7.63 -11.08
N GLY A 227 -2.67 6.70 -11.97
CA GLY A 227 -3.39 5.48 -11.63
C GLY A 227 -2.50 4.24 -11.65
N TYR A 228 -2.97 3.13 -11.07
CA TYR A 228 -2.18 1.92 -10.84
C TYR A 228 -1.55 1.33 -12.13
N LEU A 229 -2.35 1.07 -13.17
CA LEU A 229 -1.82 0.57 -14.45
C LEU A 229 -1.01 1.66 -15.17
N GLY A 230 -1.46 2.91 -15.07
CA GLY A 230 -0.76 4.03 -15.72
C GLY A 230 0.65 4.22 -15.19
N ASP A 231 0.86 4.12 -13.87
CA ASP A 231 2.18 4.17 -13.23
C ASP A 231 3.07 3.00 -13.71
N MET A 232 2.54 1.77 -13.77
CA MET A 232 3.29 0.64 -14.32
C MET A 232 3.77 0.90 -15.75
N LEU A 233 2.89 1.40 -16.62
CA LEU A 233 3.21 1.66 -18.02
C LEU A 233 4.22 2.82 -18.17
N GLU A 234 4.11 3.87 -17.36
CA GLU A 234 5.10 4.95 -17.33
C GLU A 234 6.49 4.44 -16.94
N LYS A 235 6.56 3.60 -15.90
CA LYS A 235 7.83 2.97 -15.47
C LYS A 235 8.42 2.06 -16.55
N LEU A 236 7.57 1.45 -17.37
CA LEU A 236 7.98 0.67 -18.55
C LEU A 236 8.31 1.53 -19.79
N GLY A 237 8.24 2.86 -19.68
CA GLY A 237 8.66 3.79 -20.71
C GLY A 237 7.61 4.22 -21.70
N TYR A 238 6.34 3.92 -21.46
CA TYR A 238 5.23 4.40 -22.26
C TYR A 238 4.84 5.83 -21.90
N VAL A 239 4.24 6.56 -22.84
CA VAL A 239 3.73 7.92 -22.65
C VAL A 239 2.21 7.88 -22.60
N ASN A 240 1.62 8.23 -21.46
CA ASN A 240 0.17 8.19 -21.30
C ASN A 240 -0.49 9.46 -21.87
N ILE A 241 -1.42 9.29 -22.80
CA ILE A 241 -2.11 10.41 -23.45
C ILE A 241 -3.11 11.14 -22.54
N SER A 242 -3.44 10.57 -21.38
CA SER A 242 -4.35 11.19 -20.41
C SER A 242 -3.65 12.17 -19.48
N ASP A 243 -2.32 12.16 -19.47
CA ASP A 243 -1.54 13.11 -18.68
C ASP A 243 -1.51 14.46 -19.38
N LYS A 244 -1.78 15.53 -18.64
CA LYS A 244 -1.87 16.88 -19.17
C LYS A 244 -0.72 17.74 -18.63
N ASP A 245 -0.06 18.45 -19.53
CA ASP A 245 1.01 19.39 -19.19
C ASP A 245 2.13 18.76 -18.32
N GLY A 246 2.41 17.47 -18.52
CA GLY A 246 3.40 16.72 -17.74
C GLY A 246 2.95 16.39 -16.31
N GLN A 247 1.66 16.50 -16.01
CA GLN A 247 1.09 16.13 -14.73
C GLN A 247 0.36 14.79 -14.82
N ALA A 248 0.73 13.89 -13.91
CA ALA A 248 0.09 12.59 -13.77
C ALA A 248 -1.40 12.74 -13.42
N THR A 249 -2.26 12.13 -14.23
CA THR A 249 -3.72 12.11 -14.01
C THR A 249 -4.13 10.73 -13.50
N SER A 250 -4.86 10.65 -12.39
CA SER A 250 -5.32 9.34 -11.91
C SER A 250 -6.44 8.79 -12.79
N ASN A 251 -7.53 9.54 -12.97
CA ASN A 251 -8.62 9.20 -13.86
C ASN A 251 -9.22 10.48 -14.45
N ALA A 252 -9.43 10.51 -15.76
CA ALA A 252 -10.14 11.55 -16.46
C ALA A 252 -11.42 10.98 -17.10
N GLN A 253 -12.47 11.77 -17.22
CA GLN A 253 -13.65 11.35 -17.96
C GLN A 253 -13.25 11.05 -19.42
N LEU A 254 -13.74 9.94 -19.97
CA LEU A 254 -13.46 9.57 -21.35
C LEU A 254 -14.04 10.63 -22.29
N SER A 255 -13.17 11.19 -23.14
CA SER A 255 -13.52 11.99 -24.30
C SER A 255 -13.10 11.23 -25.55
N MET A 256 -14.06 10.78 -26.33
CA MET A 256 -13.77 10.10 -27.60
C MET A 256 -13.10 11.02 -28.62
N GLU A 257 -13.41 12.31 -28.60
CA GLU A 257 -12.77 13.30 -29.47
C GLU A 257 -11.28 13.43 -29.14
N ASP A 258 -10.93 13.61 -27.84
CA ASP A 258 -9.54 13.70 -27.39
C ASP A 258 -8.77 12.41 -27.69
N LEU A 259 -9.40 11.24 -27.45
CA LEU A 259 -8.81 9.93 -27.74
C LEU A 259 -8.51 9.75 -29.24
N ILE A 260 -9.44 10.14 -30.12
CA ILE A 260 -9.27 10.05 -31.57
C ILE A 260 -8.17 11.01 -32.04
N VAL A 261 -8.13 12.23 -31.50
CA VAL A 261 -7.10 13.22 -31.84
C VAL A 261 -5.72 12.75 -31.39
N ALA A 262 -5.62 12.20 -30.19
CA ALA A 262 -4.36 11.70 -29.65
C ALA A 262 -3.89 10.42 -30.36
N ASN A 263 -4.82 9.55 -30.79
CA ASN A 263 -4.61 8.32 -31.55
C ASN A 263 -3.40 7.51 -31.07
N PRO A 264 -3.43 6.97 -29.85
CA PRO A 264 -2.27 6.32 -29.23
C PRO A 264 -1.79 5.08 -29.99
N ASP A 265 -0.50 4.75 -29.86
CA ASP A 265 0.12 3.58 -30.48
C ASP A 265 -0.47 2.26 -29.97
N LEU A 266 -0.83 2.22 -28.67
CA LEU A 266 -1.47 1.09 -28.00
C LEU A 266 -2.68 1.59 -27.19
N LEU A 267 -3.73 0.78 -27.18
CA LEU A 267 -4.89 1.01 -26.33
C LEU A 267 -4.99 -0.11 -25.31
N PHE A 268 -5.10 0.23 -24.05
CA PHE A 268 -5.32 -0.71 -22.98
C PHE A 268 -6.78 -0.66 -22.53
N ALA A 269 -7.37 -1.82 -22.25
CA ALA A 269 -8.66 -1.94 -21.63
C ALA A 269 -8.50 -2.70 -20.32
N VAL A 270 -8.95 -2.11 -19.20
CA VAL A 270 -8.92 -2.71 -17.87
C VAL A 270 -10.21 -2.39 -17.11
N SER A 271 -10.71 -3.34 -16.32
CA SER A 271 -11.93 -3.15 -15.54
C SER A 271 -11.79 -3.77 -14.15
N PRO A 272 -12.13 -3.05 -13.08
CA PRO A 272 -12.09 -3.60 -11.71
C PRO A 272 -13.13 -4.70 -11.46
N THR A 273 -14.12 -4.86 -12.34
CA THR A 273 -15.21 -5.82 -12.21
C THR A 273 -15.09 -7.05 -13.11
N THR A 274 -14.12 -7.07 -14.04
CA THR A 274 -13.94 -8.16 -14.99
C THR A 274 -12.69 -8.96 -14.64
N LYS A 275 -12.85 -10.23 -14.27
CA LYS A 275 -11.75 -11.04 -13.72
C LYS A 275 -10.61 -11.24 -14.70
N THR A 276 -10.91 -11.54 -15.97
CA THR A 276 -9.91 -11.88 -16.98
C THR A 276 -9.89 -10.89 -18.14
N GLY A 277 -8.74 -10.80 -18.84
CA GLY A 277 -8.63 -10.02 -20.07
C GLY A 277 -9.49 -10.57 -21.21
N ASP A 278 -9.70 -11.90 -21.29
CA ASP A 278 -10.51 -12.53 -22.33
C ASP A 278 -11.99 -12.17 -22.20
N ASP A 279 -12.53 -12.15 -20.97
CA ASP A 279 -13.90 -11.69 -20.73
C ASP A 279 -14.09 -10.24 -21.13
N LEU A 280 -13.10 -9.40 -20.82
CA LEU A 280 -13.11 -7.99 -21.16
C LEU A 280 -12.98 -7.79 -22.67
N LYS A 281 -12.12 -8.57 -23.34
CA LYS A 281 -11.94 -8.56 -24.79
C LYS A 281 -13.27 -8.80 -25.51
N THR A 282 -13.99 -9.85 -25.13
CA THR A 282 -15.29 -10.17 -25.73
C THR A 282 -16.26 -8.97 -25.65
N SER A 283 -16.28 -8.31 -24.50
CA SER A 283 -17.15 -7.15 -24.28
C SER A 283 -16.76 -5.95 -25.15
N TYR A 284 -15.47 -5.66 -25.24
CA TYR A 284 -14.97 -4.53 -26.06
C TYR A 284 -15.08 -4.79 -27.57
N GLU A 285 -14.86 -6.03 -28.02
CA GLU A 285 -15.07 -6.41 -29.44
C GLU A 285 -16.52 -6.21 -29.86
N GLN A 286 -17.49 -6.50 -28.98
CA GLN A 286 -18.91 -6.20 -29.21
C GLN A 286 -19.15 -4.68 -29.27
N GLU A 287 -18.55 -3.91 -28.37
CA GLU A 287 -18.65 -2.46 -28.37
C GLU A 287 -18.10 -1.86 -29.68
N PHE A 288 -16.92 -2.32 -30.12
CA PHE A 288 -16.31 -1.88 -31.37
C PHE A 288 -17.17 -2.24 -32.59
N ALA A 289 -17.73 -3.43 -32.60
CA ALA A 289 -18.64 -3.87 -33.67
C ALA A 289 -19.96 -3.09 -33.71
N ASN A 290 -20.49 -2.67 -32.57
CA ASN A 290 -21.71 -1.89 -32.47
C ASN A 290 -21.50 -0.42 -32.89
N ASN A 291 -20.29 0.13 -32.66
CA ASN A 291 -19.94 1.53 -32.91
C ASN A 291 -18.72 1.70 -33.83
N PRO A 292 -18.68 1.04 -35.02
CA PRO A 292 -17.48 0.98 -35.86
C PRO A 292 -17.06 2.36 -36.42
N GLN A 293 -18.01 3.28 -36.60
CA GLN A 293 -17.70 4.63 -37.10
C GLN A 293 -16.86 5.45 -36.11
N THR A 294 -16.96 5.13 -34.83
CA THR A 294 -16.19 5.79 -33.77
C THR A 294 -14.87 5.06 -33.55
N TRP A 295 -14.93 3.78 -33.23
CA TRP A 295 -13.75 3.02 -32.82
C TRP A 295 -12.76 2.75 -33.96
N ASN A 296 -13.23 2.59 -35.20
CA ASN A 296 -12.34 2.45 -36.36
C ASN A 296 -11.58 3.74 -36.76
N GLN A 297 -11.76 4.84 -36.02
CA GLN A 297 -10.89 6.00 -36.20
C GLN A 297 -9.55 5.85 -35.44
N LEU A 298 -9.46 4.89 -34.52
CA LEU A 298 -8.25 4.61 -33.77
C LEU A 298 -7.38 3.58 -34.48
N SER A 299 -6.13 3.94 -34.75
CA SER A 299 -5.17 3.04 -35.39
C SER A 299 -4.91 1.79 -34.54
N ALA A 300 -4.95 1.91 -33.22
CA ALA A 300 -4.80 0.77 -32.30
C ALA A 300 -5.91 -0.27 -32.49
N VAL A 301 -7.15 0.16 -32.72
CA VAL A 301 -8.29 -0.76 -32.98
C VAL A 301 -8.17 -1.39 -34.37
N GLN A 302 -7.81 -0.62 -35.37
CA GLN A 302 -7.66 -1.10 -36.77
C GLN A 302 -6.54 -2.15 -36.95
N ASN A 303 -5.51 -2.08 -36.10
CA ASN A 303 -4.29 -2.89 -36.23
C ASN A 303 -4.16 -3.93 -35.11
N ASP A 304 -5.25 -4.29 -34.40
CA ASP A 304 -5.27 -5.26 -33.30
C ASP A 304 -4.25 -4.93 -32.17
N LYS A 305 -4.06 -3.65 -31.90
CA LYS A 305 -3.16 -3.14 -30.85
C LYS A 305 -3.92 -2.72 -29.58
N VAL A 306 -4.97 -3.48 -29.25
CA VAL A 306 -5.72 -3.32 -28.00
C VAL A 306 -5.30 -4.42 -27.04
N VAL A 307 -4.80 -4.04 -25.87
CA VAL A 307 -4.36 -4.94 -24.81
C VAL A 307 -5.45 -5.03 -23.76
N TYR A 308 -6.01 -6.22 -23.57
CA TYR A 308 -7.08 -6.46 -22.61
C TYR A 308 -6.50 -7.08 -21.35
N LEU A 309 -6.73 -6.43 -20.22
CA LEU A 309 -6.14 -6.80 -18.93
C LEU A 309 -7.21 -7.15 -17.89
N GLY A 310 -6.94 -8.17 -17.10
CA GLY A 310 -7.79 -8.57 -15.99
C GLY A 310 -7.79 -7.54 -14.85
N SER A 311 -8.74 -7.69 -13.94
CA SER A 311 -8.97 -6.77 -12.81
C SER A 311 -7.81 -6.62 -11.84
N ILE A 312 -6.81 -7.51 -11.86
CA ILE A 312 -5.58 -7.37 -11.06
C ILE A 312 -4.78 -6.11 -11.43
N TYR A 313 -4.90 -5.65 -12.70
CA TYR A 313 -4.28 -4.42 -13.17
C TYR A 313 -5.12 -3.15 -12.92
N ALA A 314 -6.33 -3.30 -12.40
CA ALA A 314 -7.22 -2.17 -12.14
C ALA A 314 -7.00 -1.52 -10.77
N LYS A 315 -6.34 -2.20 -9.84
CA LYS A 315 -6.11 -1.72 -8.46
C LYS A 315 -4.93 -2.44 -7.84
N SER A 316 -4.34 -1.82 -6.82
CA SER A 316 -3.18 -2.36 -6.13
C SER A 316 -3.40 -3.78 -5.61
N SER A 317 -2.45 -4.65 -5.92
CA SER A 317 -2.27 -6.01 -5.43
C SER A 317 -1.17 -6.10 -4.34
N GLY A 318 -0.67 -4.96 -3.84
CA GLY A 318 0.46 -4.91 -2.93
C GLY A 318 1.73 -5.43 -3.60
N ILE A 319 2.53 -6.22 -2.89
CA ILE A 319 3.80 -6.75 -3.41
C ILE A 319 3.66 -7.67 -4.63
N ASN A 320 2.45 -8.15 -4.94
CA ASN A 320 2.19 -8.90 -6.18
C ASN A 320 2.43 -8.04 -7.43
N ILE A 321 2.49 -6.70 -7.30
CA ILE A 321 2.87 -5.80 -8.39
C ILE A 321 4.17 -6.21 -9.08
N ILE A 322 5.08 -6.89 -8.36
CA ILE A 322 6.34 -7.38 -8.91
C ILE A 322 6.08 -8.40 -10.03
N ASP A 323 5.22 -9.37 -9.77
CA ASP A 323 4.87 -10.41 -10.74
C ASP A 323 3.88 -9.88 -11.80
N ASP A 324 2.99 -8.96 -11.41
CA ASP A 324 2.07 -8.29 -12.33
C ASP A 324 2.84 -7.50 -13.40
N ILE A 325 3.88 -6.74 -13.01
CA ILE A 325 4.71 -6.00 -13.98
C ILE A 325 5.50 -6.96 -14.88
N ARG A 326 6.08 -8.05 -14.35
CA ARG A 326 6.75 -9.06 -15.17
C ARG A 326 5.82 -9.70 -16.17
N SER A 327 4.61 -10.06 -15.73
CA SER A 327 3.57 -10.59 -16.62
C SER A 327 3.16 -9.59 -17.70
N LEU A 328 3.03 -8.32 -17.33
CA LEU A 328 2.73 -7.23 -18.26
C LEU A 328 3.84 -7.04 -19.30
N MET A 329 5.11 -7.03 -18.87
CA MET A 329 6.25 -6.96 -19.81
C MET A 329 6.22 -8.10 -20.82
N ASN A 330 5.98 -9.35 -20.36
CA ASN A 330 5.87 -10.51 -21.26
C ASN A 330 4.74 -10.37 -22.27
N GLN A 331 3.57 -9.85 -21.85
CA GLN A 331 2.45 -9.60 -22.75
C GLN A 331 2.74 -8.51 -23.77
N LEU A 332 3.58 -7.54 -23.40
CA LEU A 332 3.90 -6.38 -24.24
C LEU A 332 5.06 -6.62 -25.21
N GLU A 333 5.83 -7.71 -25.06
CA GLU A 333 6.95 -8.02 -25.97
C GLU A 333 6.52 -8.11 -27.45
N GLN A 334 5.29 -8.56 -27.73
CA GLN A 334 4.75 -8.66 -29.09
C GLN A 334 4.48 -7.30 -29.74
N TYR A 335 4.47 -6.22 -28.99
CA TYR A 335 4.19 -4.86 -29.47
C TYR A 335 5.46 -3.97 -29.55
N ASN A 336 6.62 -4.51 -29.16
CA ASN A 336 7.90 -3.79 -29.12
C ASN A 336 8.68 -3.82 -30.44
#